data_3fc976b2064155132367cbbd932d0fc5
#
_entry.id   3fc976b2064155132367cbbd932d0fc5
#
_cell.length_a   1.000
_cell.length_b   1.000
_cell.length_c   1.000
_cell.angle_alpha   90.00
_cell.angle_beta   90.00
_cell.angle_gamma   90.00
#
_symmetry.space_group_name_H-M   'P 1'
#
loop_
_entity.id
_entity.type
_entity.pdbx_description
1 polymer ?
#
loop_
_entity_poly.entity_id
_entity_poly.type
_entity_poly.pdbx_seq_one_letter_code
_entity_poly.pdbx_strand_id
1 'polypeptide(L)'
;MRILSFPGRSNVLAQNGMVATSNPLSTIFTENRLKKYIELRSMDTCGWDCLCSGPAFYVGMLYGNLEDVYELISKWEKNKIINAYLEAPEKGFNTQLMGKDLLYWASHLLNLSKKGLENRDLLNKSKKNETLFLNHLQKVIDNKKTNADHMISKFSKNEDLNEIGRAHV
;
A
#
# COMPACT_ATOMS: atom_id res chain seq x y z
N MET A 1 19.88 -2.72 4.97
CA MET A 1 18.66 -2.21 4.34
C MET A 1 19.03 -1.48 3.06
N ARG A 2 18.83 -2.08 1.88
CA ARG A 2 19.14 -1.42 0.61
C ARG A 2 17.89 -0.73 0.11
N ILE A 3 17.96 0.59 -0.03
CA ILE A 3 16.92 1.41 -0.66
C ILE A 3 16.87 1.05 -2.13
N LEU A 4 15.72 0.59 -2.61
CA LEU A 4 15.51 0.31 -4.03
C LEU A 4 15.45 1.64 -4.80
N SER A 5 16.56 2.02 -5.44
CA SER A 5 16.56 3.08 -6.45
C SER A 5 16.23 2.47 -7.81
N PHE A 6 15.22 2.98 -8.48
CA PHE A 6 14.91 2.60 -9.86
C PHE A 6 15.99 3.14 -10.80
N PRO A 7 16.56 2.31 -11.70
CA PRO A 7 17.45 2.81 -12.73
C PRO A 7 16.62 3.59 -13.75
N GLY A 8 16.84 4.90 -13.85
CA GLY A 8 16.24 5.74 -14.87
C GLY A 8 16.03 7.21 -14.51
N ARG A 9 15.98 7.55 -13.23
CA ARG A 9 15.84 8.96 -12.80
C ARG A 9 17.06 9.54 -12.06
N SER A 10 18.02 8.73 -11.67
CA SER A 10 19.22 9.19 -10.95
C SER A 10 20.23 9.98 -11.82
N ASN A 11 20.19 9.81 -13.14
CA ASN A 11 21.15 10.47 -14.03
C ASN A 11 20.77 11.91 -14.43
N VAL A 12 19.52 12.32 -14.20
CA VAL A 12 19.07 13.69 -14.60
C VAL A 12 19.46 14.73 -13.54
N LEU A 13 19.60 14.34 -12.28
CA LEU A 13 19.94 15.26 -11.19
C LEU A 13 21.44 15.54 -11.07
N ALA A 14 22.31 14.66 -11.60
CA ALA A 14 23.76 14.83 -11.56
C ALA A 14 24.30 15.82 -12.61
N GLN A 15 23.53 16.12 -13.65
CA GLN A 15 23.98 16.99 -14.76
C GLN A 15 23.68 18.48 -14.56
N ASN A 16 22.85 18.88 -13.62
CA ASN A 16 22.41 20.27 -13.49
C ASN A 16 22.97 21.05 -12.30
N GLY A 17 24.09 20.64 -11.72
CA GLY A 17 24.85 21.49 -10.76
C GLY A 17 24.04 21.96 -9.54
N MET A 18 22.95 21.31 -9.17
CA MET A 18 22.17 21.67 -7.99
C MET A 18 22.98 21.37 -6.72
N VAL A 19 23.27 22.42 -5.97
CA VAL A 19 23.82 22.33 -4.61
C VAL A 19 22.98 21.33 -3.81
N ALA A 20 23.62 20.25 -3.36
CA ALA A 20 22.98 19.25 -2.52
C ALA A 20 22.47 19.93 -1.25
N THR A 21 21.17 20.06 -1.13
CA THR A 21 20.53 20.43 0.12
C THR A 21 20.88 19.41 1.20
N SER A 22 20.96 19.82 2.44
CA SER A 22 21.47 19.06 3.60
C SER A 22 20.80 17.68 3.85
N ASN A 23 19.87 17.26 3.01
CA ASN A 23 19.22 15.95 3.12
C ASN A 23 18.72 15.42 1.76
N PRO A 24 19.62 14.94 0.87
CA PRO A 24 19.24 14.46 -0.47
C PRO A 24 18.27 13.27 -0.45
N LEU A 25 18.26 12.46 0.61
CA LEU A 25 17.33 11.33 0.76
C LEU A 25 15.87 11.78 0.92
N SER A 26 15.62 13.00 1.37
CA SER A 26 14.26 13.52 1.55
C SER A 26 13.60 13.99 0.25
N THR A 27 14.37 14.15 -0.83
CA THR A 27 13.90 14.64 -2.14
C THR A 27 13.64 13.52 -3.15
N ILE A 28 14.03 12.29 -2.83
CA ILE A 28 13.83 11.13 -3.71
C ILE A 28 12.36 10.71 -3.62
N PHE A 29 11.67 10.64 -4.77
CA PHE A 29 10.32 10.09 -4.87
C PHE A 29 10.37 8.56 -4.93
N THR A 30 10.23 7.92 -3.77
CA THR A 30 10.16 6.47 -3.61
C THR A 30 8.84 6.09 -2.93
N GLU A 31 8.46 4.82 -3.03
CA GLU A 31 7.30 4.26 -2.31
C GLU A 31 7.43 4.43 -0.79
N ASN A 32 8.66 4.37 -0.30
CA ASN A 32 8.99 4.64 1.10
C ASN A 32 10.12 5.63 1.17
N ARG A 33 9.98 6.67 1.97
CA ARG A 33 10.99 7.70 2.15
C ARG A 33 11.51 7.70 3.58
N LEU A 34 12.84 7.63 3.71
CA LEU A 34 13.50 7.71 5.01
C LEU A 34 13.75 9.18 5.38
N LYS A 35 13.18 9.59 6.50
CA LYS A 35 13.42 10.86 7.19
C LYS A 35 13.91 10.56 8.60
N LYS A 36 13.56 11.37 9.60
CA LYS A 36 13.63 10.99 11.03
C LYS A 36 12.65 9.87 11.39
N TYR A 37 11.76 9.53 10.46
CA TYR A 37 10.78 8.46 10.49
C TYR A 37 10.70 7.83 9.10
N ILE A 38 10.03 6.70 8.98
CA ILE A 38 9.72 6.08 7.67
C ILE A 38 8.37 6.62 7.21
N GLU A 39 8.38 7.28 6.05
CA GLU A 39 7.16 7.75 5.39
C GLU A 39 6.71 6.72 4.35
N LEU A 40 5.55 6.13 4.57
CA LEU A 40 4.90 5.22 3.62
C LEU A 40 4.08 6.04 2.62
N ARG A 41 4.32 5.87 1.33
CA ARG A 41 3.77 6.72 0.26
C ARG A 41 3.03 5.94 -0.83
N SER A 42 2.97 4.62 -0.68
CA SER A 42 2.37 3.72 -1.67
C SER A 42 0.86 3.58 -1.54
N MET A 43 0.22 4.32 -0.62
CA MET A 43 -1.23 4.27 -0.47
C MET A 43 -1.92 5.19 -1.46
N ASP A 44 -2.95 4.69 -2.12
CA ASP A 44 -3.89 5.48 -2.89
C ASP A 44 -4.80 6.33 -2.00
N THR A 45 -5.30 7.43 -2.57
CA THR A 45 -6.38 8.20 -1.94
C THR A 45 -7.69 7.42 -2.04
N CYS A 46 -8.53 7.56 -1.02
CA CYS A 46 -9.84 6.95 -0.99
C CYS A 46 -10.85 7.83 -0.25
N GLY A 47 -12.11 7.48 -0.31
CA GLY A 47 -13.16 8.19 0.39
C GLY A 47 -13.02 8.15 1.91
N TRP A 48 -13.84 8.93 2.60
CA TRP A 48 -13.77 9.10 4.05
C TRP A 48 -13.89 7.79 4.84
N ASP A 49 -14.63 6.82 4.33
CA ASP A 49 -14.88 5.51 4.93
C ASP A 49 -13.66 4.58 4.93
N CYS A 50 -12.69 4.84 4.08
CA CYS A 50 -11.46 4.03 3.97
C CYS A 50 -10.18 4.77 4.41
N LEU A 51 -10.26 6.05 4.76
CA LEU A 51 -9.09 6.88 5.07
C LEU A 51 -8.19 6.27 6.16
N CYS A 52 -8.77 5.65 7.17
CA CYS A 52 -8.02 5.01 8.25
C CYS A 52 -7.56 3.58 7.95
N SER A 53 -8.00 2.98 6.84
CA SER A 53 -7.70 1.57 6.53
C SER A 53 -6.23 1.32 6.27
N GLY A 54 -5.59 2.19 5.49
CA GLY A 54 -4.17 2.09 5.19
C GLY A 54 -3.28 2.27 6.42
N PRO A 55 -3.44 3.36 7.20
CA PRO A 55 -2.72 3.51 8.46
C PRO A 55 -2.91 2.32 9.41
N ALA A 56 -4.13 1.83 9.60
CA ALA A 56 -4.39 0.67 10.45
C ALA A 56 -3.70 -0.59 9.93
N PHE A 57 -3.72 -0.82 8.61
CA PHE A 57 -3.05 -1.94 7.97
C PHE A 57 -1.53 -1.94 8.26
N TYR A 58 -0.86 -0.81 8.05
CA TYR A 58 0.57 -0.70 8.33
C TYR A 58 0.89 -0.77 9.82
N VAL A 59 0.07 -0.17 10.67
CA VAL A 59 0.26 -0.24 12.13
C VAL A 59 0.16 -1.69 12.62
N GLY A 60 -0.81 -2.43 12.14
CA GLY A 60 -0.95 -3.85 12.50
C GLY A 60 0.27 -4.67 12.11
N MET A 61 0.81 -4.46 10.90
CA MET A 61 2.00 -5.18 10.44
C MET A 61 3.27 -4.74 11.18
N LEU A 62 3.52 -3.43 11.31
CA LEU A 62 4.83 -2.91 11.73
C LEU A 62 4.97 -2.78 13.24
N TYR A 63 3.87 -2.59 13.97
CA TYR A 63 3.89 -2.39 15.43
C TYR A 63 3.25 -3.54 16.21
N GLY A 64 2.45 -4.38 15.56
CA GLY A 64 1.78 -5.49 16.22
C GLY A 64 2.26 -6.87 15.82
N ASN A 65 2.89 -7.01 14.64
CA ASN A 65 3.26 -8.34 14.10
C ASN A 65 4.47 -8.27 13.13
N LEU A 66 5.50 -7.49 13.51
CA LEU A 66 6.66 -7.24 12.63
C LEU A 66 7.44 -8.51 12.30
N GLU A 67 7.62 -9.40 13.25
CA GLU A 67 8.43 -10.61 13.12
C GLU A 67 7.85 -11.54 12.05
N ASP A 68 6.55 -11.87 12.13
CA ASP A 68 5.89 -12.74 11.16
C ASP A 68 5.90 -12.11 9.75
N VAL A 69 5.69 -10.79 9.66
CA VAL A 69 5.73 -10.06 8.39
C VAL A 69 7.14 -10.05 7.80
N TYR A 70 8.16 -9.81 8.62
CA TYR A 70 9.55 -9.83 8.19
C TYR A 70 9.96 -11.22 7.72
N GLU A 71 9.64 -12.26 8.48
CA GLU A 71 9.93 -13.65 8.11
C GLU A 71 9.29 -14.04 6.77
N LEU A 72 8.08 -13.59 6.53
CA LEU A 72 7.37 -13.81 5.26
C LEU A 72 8.06 -13.10 4.10
N ILE A 73 8.23 -11.77 4.20
CA ILE A 73 8.69 -10.93 3.09
C ILE A 73 10.18 -11.15 2.80
N SER A 74 10.99 -11.50 3.80
CA SER A 74 12.43 -11.76 3.62
C SER A 74 12.71 -12.95 2.68
N LYS A 75 11.73 -13.83 2.51
CA LYS A 75 11.82 -14.99 1.59
C LYS A 75 11.47 -14.64 0.14
N TRP A 76 10.99 -13.41 -0.10
CA TRP A 76 10.57 -13.02 -1.45
C TRP A 76 11.74 -12.62 -2.33
N GLU A 77 11.76 -13.13 -3.55
CA GLU A 77 12.79 -12.82 -4.53
C GLU A 77 12.58 -11.41 -5.12
N LYS A 78 13.64 -10.59 -5.05
CA LYS A 78 13.61 -9.20 -5.51
C LYS A 78 13.09 -9.04 -6.93
N ASN A 79 13.55 -9.88 -7.87
CA ASN A 79 13.14 -9.77 -9.27
C ASN A 79 11.65 -10.09 -9.45
N LYS A 80 11.11 -11.04 -8.69
CA LYS A 80 9.67 -11.36 -8.71
C LYS A 80 8.83 -10.21 -8.16
N ILE A 81 9.31 -9.53 -7.11
CA ILE A 81 8.66 -8.34 -6.58
C ILE A 81 8.62 -7.23 -7.64
N ILE A 82 9.75 -6.96 -8.32
CA ILE A 82 9.83 -5.94 -9.35
C ILE A 82 8.88 -6.25 -10.52
N ASN A 83 8.87 -7.49 -10.98
CA ASN A 83 7.98 -7.90 -12.07
C ASN A 83 6.51 -7.77 -11.67
N ALA A 84 6.12 -8.23 -10.49
CA ALA A 84 4.76 -8.07 -9.98
C ALA A 84 4.37 -6.59 -9.86
N TYR A 85 5.27 -5.73 -9.39
CA TYR A 85 5.04 -4.29 -9.32
C TYR A 85 4.75 -3.66 -10.69
N LEU A 86 5.49 -4.08 -11.73
CA LEU A 86 5.30 -3.57 -13.09
C LEU A 86 4.02 -4.10 -13.75
N GLU A 87 3.59 -5.30 -13.41
CA GLU A 87 2.40 -5.94 -13.97
C GLU A 87 1.10 -5.56 -13.25
N ALA A 88 1.18 -5.21 -11.97
CA ALA A 88 0.00 -4.95 -11.13
C ALA A 88 -0.95 -3.87 -11.67
N PRO A 89 -0.49 -2.75 -12.28
CA PRO A 89 -1.39 -1.76 -12.86
C PRO A 89 -2.30 -2.30 -13.96
N GLU A 90 -1.84 -3.30 -14.71
CA GLU A 90 -2.59 -3.91 -15.82
C GLU A 90 -3.43 -5.10 -15.35
N LYS A 91 -2.84 -5.98 -14.53
CA LYS A 91 -3.44 -7.27 -14.14
C LYS A 91 -4.21 -7.23 -12.82
N GLY A 92 -4.04 -6.17 -12.03
CA GLY A 92 -4.68 -6.04 -10.72
C GLY A 92 -4.42 -7.25 -9.83
N PHE A 93 -5.46 -7.80 -9.22
CA PHE A 93 -5.36 -8.97 -8.34
C PHE A 93 -4.89 -10.26 -9.03
N ASN A 94 -4.95 -10.33 -10.37
CA ASN A 94 -4.48 -11.50 -11.12
C ASN A 94 -2.95 -11.54 -11.30
N THR A 95 -2.25 -10.49 -10.92
CA THR A 95 -0.78 -10.43 -10.95
C THR A 95 -0.19 -11.52 -10.07
N GLN A 96 0.85 -12.20 -10.58
CA GLN A 96 1.50 -13.31 -9.87
C GLN A 96 2.72 -12.84 -9.09
N LEU A 97 2.79 -13.21 -7.82
CA LEU A 97 3.94 -12.99 -6.96
C LEU A 97 4.25 -14.27 -6.18
N MET A 98 5.48 -14.77 -6.25
CA MET A 98 5.92 -15.99 -5.53
C MET A 98 5.00 -17.21 -5.74
N GLY A 99 4.42 -17.36 -6.96
CA GLY A 99 3.55 -18.49 -7.31
C GLY A 99 2.12 -18.41 -6.78
N LYS A 100 1.72 -17.24 -6.28
CA LYS A 100 0.34 -16.93 -5.86
C LYS A 100 -0.08 -15.60 -6.49
N ASP A 101 -1.39 -15.39 -6.64
CA ASP A 101 -1.93 -14.11 -7.08
C ASP A 101 -1.88 -13.03 -5.99
N LEU A 102 -2.02 -11.76 -6.38
CA LEU A 102 -2.03 -10.66 -5.42
C LEU A 102 -3.23 -10.69 -4.48
N LEU A 103 -4.35 -11.31 -4.89
CA LEU A 103 -5.52 -11.46 -4.01
C LEU A 103 -5.18 -12.35 -2.80
N TYR A 104 -4.47 -13.46 -3.06
CA TYR A 104 -3.97 -14.33 -1.97
C TYR A 104 -3.06 -13.55 -1.02
N TRP A 105 -2.10 -12.79 -1.56
CA TRP A 105 -1.16 -12.02 -0.73
C TRP A 105 -1.86 -10.89 0.02
N ALA A 106 -2.81 -10.19 -0.61
CA ALA A 106 -3.61 -9.16 0.04
C ALA A 106 -4.39 -9.72 1.23
N SER A 107 -5.06 -10.87 1.05
CA SER A 107 -5.76 -11.56 2.13
C SER A 107 -4.81 -12.00 3.24
N HIS A 108 -3.67 -12.57 2.89
CA HIS A 108 -2.69 -13.04 3.87
C HIS A 108 -2.10 -11.90 4.70
N LEU A 109 -1.66 -10.81 4.04
CA LEU A 109 -1.13 -9.63 4.73
C LEU A 109 -2.19 -8.91 5.57
N LEU A 110 -3.45 -8.87 5.11
CA LEU A 110 -4.55 -8.32 5.90
C LEU A 110 -4.78 -9.11 7.19
N ASN A 111 -4.71 -10.45 7.13
CA ASN A 111 -4.81 -11.29 8.30
C ASN A 111 -3.64 -11.09 9.28
N LEU A 112 -2.41 -10.93 8.78
CA LEU A 112 -1.25 -10.60 9.63
C LEU A 112 -1.43 -9.24 10.30
N SER A 113 -1.91 -8.25 9.57
CA SER A 113 -2.22 -6.92 10.12
C SER A 113 -3.30 -6.98 11.19
N LYS A 114 -4.39 -7.72 10.92
CA LYS A 114 -5.48 -7.91 11.88
C LYS A 114 -4.97 -8.55 13.18
N LYS A 115 -4.21 -9.64 13.08
CA LYS A 115 -3.54 -10.28 14.23
C LYS A 115 -2.68 -9.29 15.00
N GLY A 116 -1.92 -8.45 14.29
CA GLY A 116 -1.08 -7.43 14.93
C GLY A 116 -1.89 -6.36 15.69
N LEU A 117 -3.02 -5.89 15.14
CA LEU A 117 -3.89 -4.96 15.85
C LEU A 117 -4.57 -5.62 17.07
N GLU A 118 -4.93 -6.89 16.97
CA GLU A 118 -5.45 -7.66 18.09
C GLU A 118 -4.39 -7.82 19.19
N ASN A 119 -3.14 -8.12 18.84
CA ASN A 119 -2.03 -8.21 19.79
C ASN A 119 -1.73 -6.88 20.51
N ARG A 120 -1.95 -5.74 19.84
CA ARG A 120 -1.80 -4.41 20.45
C ARG A 120 -2.87 -4.12 21.49
N ASP A 121 -4.04 -4.74 21.37
CA ASP A 121 -5.20 -4.61 22.26
C ASP A 121 -5.60 -3.15 22.60
N LEU A 122 -5.47 -2.25 21.63
CA LEU A 122 -5.86 -0.85 21.79
C LEU A 122 -7.34 -0.66 21.46
N LEU A 123 -8.08 -0.17 22.45
CA LEU A 123 -9.51 0.05 22.35
C LEU A 123 -9.84 1.55 22.32
N ASN A 124 -10.80 1.91 21.47
CA ASN A 124 -11.33 3.28 21.44
C ASN A 124 -12.29 3.53 22.62
N LYS A 125 -12.83 4.76 22.73
CA LYS A 125 -13.81 5.13 23.77
C LYS A 125 -15.05 4.23 23.80
N SER A 126 -15.42 3.62 22.68
CA SER A 126 -16.55 2.69 22.55
C SER A 126 -16.14 1.22 22.76
N LYS A 127 -14.95 0.97 23.32
CA LYS A 127 -14.39 -0.36 23.57
C LYS A 127 -14.26 -1.23 22.30
N LYS A 128 -14.09 -0.60 21.15
CA LYS A 128 -13.85 -1.32 19.88
C LYS A 128 -12.37 -1.28 19.54
N ASN A 129 -11.82 -2.41 19.10
CA ASN A 129 -10.44 -2.56 18.67
C ASN A 129 -10.19 -1.85 17.33
N GLU A 130 -8.94 -1.49 17.06
CA GLU A 130 -8.49 -0.84 15.83
C GLU A 130 -8.77 -1.68 14.57
N THR A 131 -8.98 -2.97 14.67
CA THR A 131 -9.35 -3.88 13.57
C THR A 131 -10.58 -3.43 12.79
N LEU A 132 -11.45 -2.63 13.41
CA LEU A 132 -12.63 -2.05 12.73
C LEU A 132 -12.26 -1.24 11.47
N PHE A 133 -11.08 -0.62 11.45
CA PHE A 133 -10.61 0.16 10.31
C PHE A 133 -10.18 -0.71 9.11
N LEU A 134 -9.96 -2.00 9.31
CA LEU A 134 -9.64 -2.95 8.24
C LEU A 134 -10.86 -3.41 7.42
N ASN A 135 -12.09 -3.09 7.87
CA ASN A 135 -13.32 -3.57 7.24
C ASN A 135 -13.44 -3.16 5.76
N HIS A 136 -12.93 -1.99 5.39
CA HIS A 136 -12.94 -1.56 3.98
C HIS A 136 -12.03 -2.46 3.13
N LEU A 137 -10.80 -2.72 3.59
CA LEU A 137 -9.86 -3.60 2.89
C LEU A 137 -10.41 -5.03 2.80
N GLN A 138 -11.08 -5.51 3.86
CA GLN A 138 -11.75 -6.80 3.83
C GLN A 138 -12.81 -6.87 2.72
N LYS A 139 -13.66 -5.84 2.59
CA LYS A 139 -14.66 -5.77 1.52
C LYS A 139 -14.04 -5.78 0.12
N VAL A 140 -12.91 -5.09 -0.07
CA VAL A 140 -12.17 -5.10 -1.36
C VAL A 140 -11.71 -6.51 -1.71
N ILE A 141 -11.18 -7.26 -0.74
CA ILE A 141 -10.74 -8.64 -0.92
C ILE A 141 -11.95 -9.57 -1.19
N ASP A 142 -13.01 -9.47 -0.40
CA ASP A 142 -14.20 -10.30 -0.54
C ASP A 142 -14.88 -10.12 -1.89
N ASN A 143 -14.95 -8.89 -2.38
CA ASN A 143 -15.52 -8.56 -3.68
C ASN A 143 -14.55 -8.85 -4.84
N LYS A 144 -13.27 -9.10 -4.56
CA LYS A 144 -12.21 -9.30 -5.56
C LYS A 144 -12.11 -8.15 -6.58
N LYS A 145 -12.42 -6.93 -6.15
CA LYS A 145 -12.44 -5.73 -6.97
C LYS A 145 -11.72 -4.59 -6.26
N THR A 146 -10.79 -3.98 -6.97
CA THR A 146 -10.13 -2.75 -6.53
C THR A 146 -11.03 -1.54 -6.76
N ASN A 147 -10.68 -0.39 -6.17
CA ASN A 147 -11.35 0.88 -6.47
C ASN A 147 -11.22 1.22 -7.96
N ALA A 148 -10.07 0.92 -8.58
CA ALA A 148 -9.86 1.12 -10.03
C ALA A 148 -10.84 0.29 -10.87
N ASP A 149 -11.05 -1.01 -10.53
CA ASP A 149 -12.04 -1.86 -11.23
C ASP A 149 -13.44 -1.27 -11.14
N HIS A 150 -13.78 -0.69 -9.97
CA HIS A 150 -15.08 -0.08 -9.76
C HIS A 150 -15.24 1.19 -10.62
N MET A 151 -14.21 2.04 -10.67
CA MET A 151 -14.19 3.23 -11.53
C MET A 151 -14.29 2.88 -13.01
N ILE A 152 -13.50 1.91 -13.48
CA ILE A 152 -13.54 1.43 -14.86
C ILE A 152 -14.94 0.90 -15.22
N SER A 153 -15.56 0.14 -14.33
CA SER A 153 -16.92 -0.37 -14.53
C SER A 153 -17.97 0.73 -14.67
N LYS A 154 -17.88 1.80 -13.86
CA LYS A 154 -18.75 2.97 -13.95
C LYS A 154 -18.53 3.73 -15.25
N PHE A 155 -17.26 3.97 -15.62
CA PHE A 155 -16.90 4.65 -16.87
C PHE A 155 -17.44 3.91 -18.10
N SER A 156 -17.30 2.58 -18.12
CA SER A 156 -17.77 1.75 -19.24
C SER A 156 -19.29 1.75 -19.41
N LYS A 157 -20.04 2.08 -18.34
CA LYS A 157 -21.51 2.18 -18.37
C LYS A 157 -22.03 3.57 -18.70
N ASN A 158 -21.16 4.54 -19.03
CA ASN A 158 -21.49 5.94 -19.20
C ASN A 158 -22.24 6.56 -17.97
N GLU A 159 -22.01 6.02 -16.78
CA GLU A 159 -22.51 6.62 -15.54
C GLU A 159 -21.82 7.97 -15.30
N ASP A 160 -22.52 8.92 -14.71
CA ASP A 160 -22.07 10.31 -14.59
C ASP A 160 -20.70 10.43 -13.93
N LEU A 161 -19.69 10.88 -14.69
CA LEU A 161 -18.32 11.10 -14.24
C LEU A 161 -18.21 12.15 -13.12
N ASN A 162 -19.24 12.97 -12.91
CA ASN A 162 -19.27 13.95 -11.82
C ASN A 162 -19.27 13.29 -10.44
N GLU A 163 -19.73 12.04 -10.30
CA GLU A 163 -19.61 11.30 -9.05
C GLU A 163 -18.18 10.86 -8.75
N ILE A 164 -17.34 10.64 -9.76
CA ILE A 164 -15.94 10.26 -9.58
C ILE A 164 -15.15 11.39 -8.90
N GLY A 165 -15.45 12.65 -9.26
CA GLY A 165 -14.84 13.84 -8.65
C GLY A 165 -15.30 14.10 -7.20
N ARG A 166 -16.48 13.66 -6.82
CA ARG A 166 -17.03 13.86 -5.47
C ARG A 166 -16.46 12.91 -4.41
N ALA A 167 -15.80 11.83 -4.81
CA ALA A 167 -15.12 10.93 -3.89
C ALA A 167 -13.87 11.57 -3.24
N HIS A 168 -13.47 12.75 -3.68
CA HIS A 168 -12.26 13.46 -3.25
C HIS A 168 -12.54 14.79 -2.52
N VAL A 169 -13.79 15.09 -2.17
CA VAL A 169 -14.16 16.31 -1.42
C VAL A 169 -14.65 15.95 -0.02
#